data_13369abea43d8f582d99693340351c8c
#
_entry.id   13369abea43d8f582d99693340351c8c
#
_cell.length_a   1.000
_cell.length_b   1.000
_cell.length_c   1.000
_cell.angle_alpha   90.00
_cell.angle_beta   90.00
_cell.angle_gamma   90.00
#
_symmetry.space_group_name_H-M   'P 1'
#
loop_
_entity.id
_entity.type
_entity.pdbx_description
1 polymer ?
#
loop_
_entity_poly.entity_id
_entity_poly.type
_entity_poly.pdbx_seq_one_letter_code
_entity_poly.pdbx_strand_id
1 'polypeptide(L)'
;MNVNEAKATDRKDLTGPALRTFFRIAEAWGLREQEQMRLLGLDSRSTFQSWKRGAIAALPKDALERISYVMGIYKGLHILLPKTAD
;
A
#
# COMPACT_ATOMS: atom_id res chain seq x y z
N MET A 1 -1.78 7.86 26.21
CA MET A 1 -2.54 7.91 24.96
C MET A 1 -3.18 6.56 24.65
N ASN A 2 -4.41 6.60 24.21
CA ASN A 2 -5.12 5.35 23.91
C ASN A 2 -4.67 4.84 22.54
N VAL A 3 -4.17 3.62 22.49
CA VAL A 3 -3.65 3.04 21.26
C VAL A 3 -4.73 2.94 20.18
N ASN A 4 -5.96 2.63 20.56
CA ASN A 4 -7.04 2.48 19.59
C ASN A 4 -7.40 3.80 18.93
N GLU A 5 -7.40 4.87 19.70
CA GLU A 5 -7.67 6.20 19.15
C GLU A 5 -6.56 6.62 18.21
N ALA A 6 -5.31 6.37 18.61
CA ALA A 6 -4.17 6.70 17.76
C ALA A 6 -4.25 5.95 16.43
N LYS A 7 -4.66 4.68 16.47
CA LYS A 7 -4.75 3.89 15.25
C LYS A 7 -5.76 4.45 14.25
N ALA A 8 -6.91 4.90 14.73
CA ALA A 8 -7.92 5.44 13.84
C ALA A 8 -7.41 6.71 13.15
N THR A 9 -6.78 7.59 13.92
CA THR A 9 -6.21 8.81 13.37
C THR A 9 -5.07 8.49 12.40
N ASP A 10 -4.20 7.55 12.80
CA ASP A 10 -3.06 7.18 11.99
C ASP A 10 -3.46 6.61 10.64
N ARG A 11 -4.51 5.79 10.59
CA ARG A 11 -4.96 5.24 9.31
C ARG A 11 -5.41 6.35 8.36
N LYS A 12 -6.10 7.35 8.90
CA LYS A 12 -6.57 8.46 8.08
C LYS A 12 -5.39 9.26 7.54
N ASP A 13 -4.41 9.54 8.38
CA ASP A 13 -3.24 10.30 7.99
C ASP A 13 -2.32 9.53 7.06
N LEU A 14 -2.26 8.22 7.20
CA LEU A 14 -1.36 7.37 6.43
C LEU A 14 -1.94 6.95 5.08
N THR A 15 -3.24 7.11 4.87
CA THR A 15 -3.89 6.61 3.66
C THR A 15 -3.24 7.13 2.38
N GLY A 16 -3.09 8.43 2.27
CA GLY A 16 -2.48 9.03 1.08
C GLY A 16 -1.04 8.55 0.85
N PRO A 17 -0.16 8.73 1.84
CA PRO A 17 1.22 8.27 1.69
C PRO A 17 1.34 6.78 1.42
N ALA A 18 0.53 5.96 2.09
CA ALA A 18 0.57 4.51 1.89
C ALA A 18 0.21 4.14 0.47
N LEU A 19 -0.86 4.73 -0.06
CA LEU A 19 -1.28 4.44 -1.43
C LEU A 19 -0.25 4.91 -2.45
N ARG A 20 0.29 6.10 -2.26
CA ARG A 20 1.31 6.60 -3.17
C ARG A 20 2.53 5.69 -3.19
N THR A 21 2.95 5.24 -2.01
CA THR A 21 4.09 4.36 -1.91
C THR A 21 3.79 3.00 -2.56
N PHE A 22 2.59 2.47 -2.29
CA PHE A 22 2.20 1.19 -2.87
C PHE A 22 2.21 1.26 -4.40
N PHE A 23 1.61 2.28 -4.96
CA PHE A 23 1.53 2.37 -6.43
C PHE A 23 2.89 2.62 -7.05
N ARG A 24 3.77 3.31 -6.34
CA ARG A 24 5.14 3.49 -6.82
C ARG A 24 5.90 2.16 -6.84
N ILE A 25 5.74 1.35 -5.80
CA ILE A 25 6.35 0.03 -5.76
C ILE A 25 5.76 -0.85 -6.85
N ALA A 26 4.46 -0.81 -7.02
CA ALA A 26 3.78 -1.60 -8.04
C ALA A 26 4.32 -1.27 -9.43
N GLU A 27 4.55 0.00 -9.69
CA GLU A 27 5.12 0.43 -10.96
C GLU A 27 6.55 -0.08 -11.11
N ALA A 28 7.34 0.04 -10.06
CA ALA A 28 8.73 -0.41 -10.08
C ALA A 28 8.83 -1.91 -10.34
N TRP A 29 7.88 -2.68 -9.82
CA TRP A 29 7.87 -4.14 -10.00
C TRP A 29 7.15 -4.57 -11.27
N GLY A 30 6.56 -3.63 -12.01
CA GLY A 30 5.81 -3.95 -13.21
C GLY A 30 4.56 -4.76 -12.94
N LEU A 31 3.90 -4.52 -11.81
CA LEU A 31 2.71 -5.26 -11.44
C LEU A 31 1.52 -4.84 -12.28
N ARG A 32 0.75 -5.83 -12.74
CA ARG A 32 -0.48 -5.57 -13.46
C ARG A 32 -1.60 -5.24 -12.49
N GLU A 33 -2.66 -4.66 -13.01
CA GLU A 33 -3.79 -4.24 -12.19
C GLU A 33 -4.33 -5.38 -11.31
N GLN A 34 -4.49 -6.56 -11.90
CA GLN A 34 -5.00 -7.70 -11.15
C GLN A 34 -4.07 -8.10 -10.01
N GLU A 35 -2.78 -8.01 -10.25
CA GLU A 35 -1.79 -8.33 -9.22
C GLU A 35 -1.84 -7.33 -8.09
N GLN A 36 -1.97 -6.05 -8.45
CA GLN A 36 -2.09 -4.99 -7.46
C GLN A 36 -3.35 -5.17 -6.61
N MET A 37 -4.46 -5.50 -7.25
CA MET A 37 -5.72 -5.74 -6.54
C MET A 37 -5.57 -6.89 -5.54
N ARG A 38 -4.89 -7.96 -5.93
CA ARG A 38 -4.67 -9.09 -5.03
C ARG A 38 -3.87 -8.68 -3.82
N LEU A 39 -2.82 -7.92 -4.04
CA LEU A 39 -1.97 -7.47 -2.94
C LEU A 39 -2.74 -6.58 -1.97
N LEU A 40 -3.67 -5.79 -2.48
CA LEU A 40 -4.49 -4.92 -1.65
C LEU A 40 -5.69 -5.63 -1.05
N GLY A 41 -5.94 -6.88 -1.47
CA GLY A 41 -7.07 -7.63 -0.98
C GLY A 41 -8.38 -7.19 -1.59
N LEU A 42 -8.35 -6.68 -2.82
CA LEU A 42 -9.54 -6.17 -3.50
C LEU A 42 -10.01 -7.12 -4.58
N ASP A 43 -11.32 -7.28 -4.65
CA ASP A 43 -11.95 -8.05 -5.72
C ASP A 43 -12.83 -7.18 -6.61
N SER A 44 -12.90 -5.89 -6.31
CA SER A 44 -13.71 -4.95 -7.08
C SER A 44 -12.80 -3.97 -7.81
N ARG A 45 -12.90 -3.97 -9.13
CA ARG A 45 -12.10 -3.07 -9.93
C ARG A 45 -12.47 -1.61 -9.70
N SER A 46 -13.75 -1.33 -9.49
CA SER A 46 -14.16 0.05 -9.23
C SER A 46 -13.60 0.56 -7.91
N THR A 47 -13.53 -0.30 -6.90
CA THR A 47 -12.89 0.07 -5.64
C THR A 47 -11.42 0.36 -5.86
N PHE A 48 -10.74 -0.50 -6.62
CA PHE A 48 -9.33 -0.30 -6.93
C PHE A 48 -9.11 1.03 -7.64
N GLN A 49 -9.93 1.35 -8.62
CA GLN A 49 -9.79 2.61 -9.35
C GLN A 49 -10.03 3.80 -8.44
N SER A 50 -10.98 3.70 -7.52
CA SER A 50 -11.21 4.76 -6.54
C SER A 50 -9.99 4.99 -5.66
N TRP A 51 -9.39 3.91 -5.20
CA TRP A 51 -8.17 4.01 -4.37
C TRP A 51 -7.02 4.62 -5.17
N LYS A 52 -6.91 4.24 -6.42
CA LYS A 52 -5.84 4.74 -7.27
C LYS A 52 -5.96 6.24 -7.49
N ARG A 53 -7.19 6.74 -7.54
CA ARG A 53 -7.44 8.19 -7.66
C ARG A 53 -7.31 8.92 -6.34
N GLY A 54 -7.14 8.19 -5.25
CA GLY A 54 -7.09 8.79 -3.93
C GLY A 54 -8.46 9.14 -3.38
N ALA A 55 -9.53 8.56 -3.92
CA ALA A 55 -10.90 8.84 -3.50
C ALA A 55 -11.30 7.95 -2.34
N ILE A 56 -10.52 7.99 -1.27
CA ILE A 56 -10.81 7.22 -0.07
C ILE A 56 -10.28 8.00 1.13
N ALA A 57 -11.12 8.14 2.15
CA ALA A 57 -10.74 8.91 3.34
C ALA A 57 -9.76 8.16 4.23
N ALA A 58 -10.00 6.89 4.43
CA ALA A 58 -9.14 6.07 5.30
C ALA A 58 -9.14 4.64 4.80
N LEU A 59 -7.94 4.07 4.64
CA LEU A 59 -7.82 2.67 4.25
C LEU A 59 -8.27 1.75 5.38
N PRO A 60 -8.91 0.62 5.04
CA PRO A 60 -9.16 -0.40 6.04
C PRO A 60 -7.86 -0.88 6.66
N LYS A 61 -7.94 -1.32 7.91
CA LYS A 61 -6.76 -1.81 8.62
C LYS A 61 -6.08 -2.94 7.85
N ASP A 62 -6.88 -3.85 7.30
CA ASP A 62 -6.35 -4.98 6.54
C ASP A 62 -5.51 -4.50 5.35
N ALA A 63 -6.01 -3.50 4.64
CA ALA A 63 -5.29 -2.98 3.48
C ALA A 63 -3.97 -2.33 3.89
N LEU A 64 -3.98 -1.59 4.99
CA LEU A 64 -2.74 -0.99 5.49
C LEU A 64 -1.73 -2.05 5.89
N GLU A 65 -2.18 -3.14 6.49
CA GLU A 65 -1.29 -4.23 6.85
C GLU A 65 -0.67 -4.86 5.61
N ARG A 66 -1.49 -5.07 4.57
CA ARG A 66 -0.98 -5.62 3.31
C ARG A 66 0.04 -4.71 2.68
N ILE A 67 -0.24 -3.42 2.65
CA ILE A 67 0.71 -2.44 2.11
C ILE A 67 1.99 -2.44 2.93
N SER A 68 1.90 -2.56 4.25
CA SER A 68 3.07 -2.61 5.11
C SER A 68 3.96 -3.80 4.77
N TYR A 69 3.36 -4.95 4.50
CA TYR A 69 4.14 -6.12 4.10
C TYR A 69 4.84 -5.89 2.77
N VAL A 70 4.13 -5.30 1.82
CA VAL A 70 4.72 -5.00 0.51
C VAL A 70 5.89 -4.04 0.66
N MET A 71 5.71 -3.00 1.47
CA MET A 71 6.77 -2.05 1.74
C MET A 71 7.98 -2.71 2.42
N GLY A 72 7.70 -3.63 3.35
CA GLY A 72 8.75 -4.36 4.01
C GLY A 72 9.56 -5.22 3.05
N ILE A 73 8.88 -5.88 2.13
CA ILE A 73 9.54 -6.69 1.12
C ILE A 73 10.38 -5.80 0.21
N TYR A 74 9.82 -4.70 -0.25
CA TYR A 74 10.53 -3.76 -1.13
C TYR A 74 11.79 -3.24 -0.45
N LYS A 75 11.66 -2.81 0.81
CA LYS A 75 12.79 -2.30 1.56
C LYS A 75 13.84 -3.39 1.79
N GLY A 76 13.39 -4.60 2.11
CA GLY A 76 14.30 -5.71 2.31
C GLY A 76 15.10 -6.03 1.07
N LEU A 77 14.44 -6.02 -0.09
CA LEU A 77 15.14 -6.28 -1.35
C LEU A 77 16.19 -5.21 -1.62
N HIS A 78 15.88 -3.96 -1.32
CA HIS A 78 16.83 -2.89 -1.53
C HIS A 78 18.02 -2.98 -0.59
N ILE A 79 17.82 -3.53 0.60
CA ILE A 79 18.91 -3.74 1.54
C ILE A 79 19.77 -4.92 1.11
N LEU A 80 19.14 -6.01 0.66
CA LEU A 80 19.83 -7.24 0.31
C LEU A 80 20.45 -7.19 -1.07
N LEU A 81 19.85 -6.42 -1.99
CA LEU A 81 20.33 -6.32 -3.37
C LEU A 81 20.58 -4.87 -3.74
N PRO A 82 21.41 -4.17 -2.97
CA PRO A 82 21.63 -2.74 -3.24
C PRO A 82 22.30 -2.53 -4.58
N LYS A 83 21.78 -1.61 -5.35
CA LYS A 83 22.38 -1.16 -6.60
C LYS A 83 22.47 -2.19 -7.70
N THR A 84 22.85 -3.41 -7.37
CA THR A 84 22.98 -4.43 -8.41
C THR A 84 21.63 -4.78 -9.00
N ALA A 85 20.58 -4.44 -8.32
CA ALA A 85 19.23 -4.68 -8.81
C ALA A 85 18.79 -3.65 -9.85
N ASP A 86 19.54 -2.60 -10.00
CA ASP A 86 19.19 -1.54 -10.97
C ASP A 86 19.67 -1.84 -12.36
#